data_0aa3abfe00ef73d05e3f876c0ee049f8
#
_entry.id   0aa3abfe00ef73d05e3f876c0ee049f8
#
_cell.length_a   1.000
_cell.length_b   1.000
_cell.length_c   1.000
_cell.angle_alpha   90.00
_cell.angle_beta   90.00
_cell.angle_gamma   90.00
#
_symmetry.space_group_name_H-M   'P 1'
#
loop_
_entity.id
_entity.type
_entity.pdbx_description
1 polymer ?
#
loop_
_entity_poly.entity_id
_entity_poly.type
_entity_poly.pdbx_seq_one_letter_code
_entity_poly.pdbx_strand_id
1 'polypeptide(L)'
;MLRENVPDLTKFVEPDRVRREVYNDPRIFELEMQRIHERVWIYCGHESQVPKSGDYYTVQIGRQPMIMVRGSNGSVHVLYNRCPHRGNLMVGDRYGSSGEFFRCSYHAWTFHHDGRLRNIPMMESGYAGTAYGKDHPDCSMKRAARVENYRGFVFASLAADGPSLKEFLGKAIVAFDDMCDRAPEGQVEIVPNCFRVIQKSNWKIFLENQLDALHPSVTHQSTGRAAHEVEKEIEKQTGSAPLSYHMLSAFATVTIDKWDNFQTLNYPYGHCILTGYMGLRPKDPDTLAYEAVMEKAYGRKRMEEILGVNIHHVLIYPGLSVQSPLQQLRAVRPLGVDRTLTEIWHFRLKGAPEPIYRRSLAYYNLVNSPATLVNADDLENFWKCHQGLASEGGDWVSFARHYGRDIQKGEMVETAPNCGTSEAPMRNQMKAWAQYMQAA
;
A
#
# COMPACT_ATOMS: atom_id res chain seq x y z
N MET A 1 -14.75 19.12 -20.95
CA MET A 1 -16.06 19.54 -20.41
C MET A 1 -16.21 19.32 -18.91
N LEU A 2 -15.15 19.49 -18.07
CA LEU A 2 -15.21 19.32 -16.59
C LEU A 2 -14.63 20.56 -15.87
N ARG A 3 -14.50 21.70 -16.54
CA ARG A 3 -13.96 22.93 -15.91
C ARG A 3 -15.02 23.86 -15.29
N GLU A 4 -16.31 23.57 -15.50
CA GLU A 4 -17.40 24.37 -14.95
C GLU A 4 -17.96 23.67 -13.71
N ASN A 5 -17.81 24.28 -12.54
CA ASN A 5 -18.30 23.88 -11.20
C ASN A 5 -17.43 22.90 -10.38
N VAL A 6 -16.11 23.07 -10.36
CA VAL A 6 -15.33 22.49 -9.26
C VAL A 6 -15.62 23.31 -7.99
N PRO A 7 -16.10 22.69 -6.90
CA PRO A 7 -16.31 23.39 -5.65
C PRO A 7 -15.00 23.98 -5.12
N ASP A 8 -15.07 25.07 -4.37
CA ASP A 8 -13.92 25.63 -3.67
C ASP A 8 -13.44 24.66 -2.59
N LEU A 9 -12.46 23.82 -2.95
CA LEU A 9 -11.95 22.75 -2.10
C LEU A 9 -11.21 23.26 -0.84
N THR A 10 -10.88 24.56 -0.78
CA THR A 10 -10.20 25.17 0.39
C THR A 10 -11.07 25.13 1.64
N LYS A 11 -12.40 25.07 1.46
CA LYS A 11 -13.40 25.04 2.55
C LYS A 11 -13.82 23.64 2.95
N PHE A 12 -13.22 22.59 2.34
CA PHE A 12 -13.62 21.21 2.59
C PHE A 12 -12.84 20.57 3.74
N VAL A 13 -11.68 21.10 4.09
CA VAL A 13 -10.83 20.59 5.16
C VAL A 13 -10.59 21.69 6.19
N GLU A 14 -11.00 21.45 7.41
CA GLU A 14 -10.68 22.23 8.60
C GLU A 14 -9.67 21.47 9.48
N PRO A 15 -9.10 22.11 10.49
CA PRO A 15 -8.05 21.48 11.29
C PRO A 15 -8.44 20.17 11.98
N ASP A 16 -9.72 19.98 12.29
CA ASP A 16 -10.23 18.85 13.09
C ASP A 16 -11.42 18.13 12.43
N ARG A 17 -11.77 18.50 11.19
CA ARG A 17 -12.90 17.90 10.46
C ARG A 17 -12.79 18.10 8.96
N VAL A 18 -13.55 17.32 8.21
CA VAL A 18 -13.61 17.39 6.76
C VAL A 18 -15.05 17.26 6.27
N ARG A 19 -15.37 17.93 5.16
CA ARG A 19 -16.69 17.82 4.52
C ARG A 19 -16.95 16.41 4.02
N ARG A 20 -18.16 15.86 4.23
CA ARG A 20 -18.55 14.51 3.77
C ARG A 20 -18.41 14.33 2.26
N GLU A 21 -18.53 15.40 1.47
CA GLU A 21 -18.41 15.38 0.02
C GLU A 21 -17.01 14.92 -0.43
N VAL A 22 -15.99 15.03 0.40
CA VAL A 22 -14.64 14.51 0.13
C VAL A 22 -14.68 12.98 -0.09
N TYR A 23 -15.68 12.29 0.47
CA TYR A 23 -15.82 10.83 0.35
C TYR A 23 -16.84 10.39 -0.70
N ASN A 24 -17.82 11.22 -1.04
CA ASN A 24 -18.96 10.76 -1.82
C ASN A 24 -19.24 11.58 -3.10
N ASP A 25 -18.53 12.69 -3.35
CA ASP A 25 -18.70 13.45 -4.60
C ASP A 25 -17.84 12.85 -5.72
N PRO A 26 -18.47 12.32 -6.81
CA PRO A 26 -17.72 11.72 -7.93
C PRO A 26 -16.83 12.73 -8.68
N ARG A 27 -17.16 14.05 -8.61
CA ARG A 27 -16.33 15.10 -9.25
C ARG A 27 -15.02 15.28 -8.47
N ILE A 28 -15.09 15.23 -7.13
CA ILE A 28 -13.89 15.26 -6.26
C ILE A 28 -13.05 14.03 -6.53
N PHE A 29 -13.65 12.85 -6.60
CA PHE A 29 -12.96 11.61 -6.94
C PHE A 29 -12.20 11.71 -8.28
N GLU A 30 -12.81 12.26 -9.31
CA GLU A 30 -12.15 12.46 -10.60
C GLU A 30 -10.94 13.39 -10.52
N LEU A 31 -11.02 14.42 -9.69
CA LEU A 31 -9.89 15.33 -9.43
C LEU A 31 -8.78 14.62 -8.62
N GLU A 32 -9.14 13.77 -7.66
CA GLU A 32 -8.17 12.96 -6.90
C GLU A 32 -7.36 12.05 -7.83
N MET A 33 -8.00 11.42 -8.82
CA MET A 33 -7.28 10.60 -9.81
C MET A 33 -6.24 11.45 -10.57
N GLN A 34 -6.63 12.64 -11.03
CA GLN A 34 -5.79 13.53 -11.82
C GLN A 34 -4.69 14.21 -11.00
N ARG A 35 -5.02 14.69 -9.79
CA ARG A 35 -4.15 15.58 -9.00
C ARG A 35 -3.33 14.82 -7.95
N ILE A 36 -3.78 13.62 -7.54
CA ILE A 36 -3.09 12.79 -6.56
C ILE A 36 -2.54 11.54 -7.23
N HIS A 37 -3.40 10.58 -7.57
CA HIS A 37 -2.95 9.22 -7.95
C HIS A 37 -2.15 9.17 -9.24
N GLU A 38 -2.37 10.06 -10.20
CA GLU A 38 -1.61 10.14 -11.45
C GLU A 38 -0.36 11.03 -11.35
N ARG A 39 -0.11 11.69 -10.19
CA ARG A 39 1.02 12.61 -10.03
C ARG A 39 2.04 12.19 -8.98
N VAL A 40 1.62 11.57 -7.88
CA VAL A 40 2.53 11.13 -6.82
C VAL A 40 3.19 9.80 -7.17
N TRP A 41 4.15 9.37 -6.35
CA TRP A 41 4.73 8.03 -6.45
C TRP A 41 3.74 6.97 -5.98
N ILE A 42 3.44 6.02 -6.86
CA ILE A 42 2.53 4.90 -6.58
C ILE A 42 3.31 3.59 -6.64
N TYR A 43 3.13 2.76 -5.64
CA TYR A 43 3.69 1.40 -5.60
C TYR A 43 3.12 0.54 -6.73
N CYS A 44 3.99 -0.01 -7.56
CA CYS A 44 3.63 -0.81 -8.72
C CYS A 44 3.75 -2.32 -8.46
N GLY A 45 4.66 -2.72 -7.58
CA GLY A 45 4.93 -4.12 -7.30
C GLY A 45 6.34 -4.31 -6.75
N HIS A 46 6.72 -5.56 -6.52
CA HIS A 46 8.07 -5.93 -6.14
C HIS A 46 8.79 -6.62 -7.30
N GLU A 47 10.07 -6.34 -7.48
CA GLU A 47 10.84 -6.86 -8.62
C GLU A 47 10.89 -8.39 -8.70
N SER A 48 10.69 -9.10 -7.57
CA SER A 48 10.58 -10.56 -7.56
C SER A 48 9.32 -11.10 -8.25
N GLN A 49 8.36 -10.24 -8.59
CA GLN A 49 7.19 -10.63 -9.40
C GLN A 49 7.53 -10.78 -10.89
N VAL A 50 8.64 -10.19 -11.31
CA VAL A 50 9.12 -10.19 -12.70
C VAL A 50 10.60 -10.62 -12.72
N PRO A 51 10.91 -11.90 -12.34
CA PRO A 51 12.28 -12.33 -12.11
C PRO A 51 13.12 -12.45 -13.40
N LYS A 52 12.48 -12.73 -14.54
CA LYS A 52 13.16 -12.97 -15.82
C LYS A 52 12.81 -11.91 -16.86
N SER A 53 13.71 -11.70 -17.82
CA SER A 53 13.43 -10.83 -18.98
C SER A 53 12.13 -11.21 -19.68
N GLY A 54 11.26 -10.24 -19.92
CA GLY A 54 9.94 -10.41 -20.51
C GLY A 54 8.84 -10.75 -19.51
N ASP A 55 9.16 -11.14 -18.28
CA ASP A 55 8.15 -11.33 -17.24
C ASP A 55 7.48 -10.00 -16.91
N TYR A 56 6.16 -10.02 -16.79
CA TYR A 56 5.38 -8.83 -16.49
C TYR A 56 4.33 -9.04 -15.39
N TYR A 57 3.98 -7.93 -14.77
CA TYR A 57 2.86 -7.81 -13.83
C TYR A 57 2.04 -6.58 -14.20
N THR A 58 0.70 -6.70 -14.28
CA THR A 58 -0.18 -5.57 -14.56
C THR A 58 -0.63 -4.89 -13.27
N VAL A 59 -0.61 -3.56 -13.28
CA VAL A 59 -0.98 -2.71 -12.13
C VAL A 59 -1.78 -1.51 -12.62
N GLN A 60 -2.56 -0.90 -11.73
CA GLN A 60 -3.30 0.33 -12.02
C GLN A 60 -2.68 1.50 -11.26
N ILE A 61 -2.45 2.62 -11.98
CA ILE A 61 -2.05 3.91 -11.41
C ILE A 61 -3.15 4.93 -11.73
N GLY A 62 -3.86 5.40 -10.70
CA GLY A 62 -5.05 6.19 -10.93
C GLY A 62 -6.03 5.44 -11.84
N ARG A 63 -6.36 6.02 -13.00
CA ARG A 63 -7.22 5.38 -14.01
C ARG A 63 -6.43 4.64 -15.10
N GLN A 64 -5.10 4.67 -15.06
CA GLN A 64 -4.26 4.15 -16.13
C GLN A 64 -3.90 2.69 -15.89
N PRO A 65 -4.25 1.78 -16.83
CA PRO A 65 -3.73 0.42 -16.80
C PRO A 65 -2.25 0.43 -17.18
N MET A 66 -1.39 -0.15 -16.35
CA MET A 66 0.06 -0.16 -16.51
C MET A 66 0.60 -1.60 -16.55
N ILE A 67 1.80 -1.75 -17.08
CA ILE A 67 2.58 -2.99 -17.11
C ILE A 67 3.93 -2.71 -16.44
N MET A 68 4.22 -3.40 -15.36
CA MET A 68 5.58 -3.53 -14.81
C MET A 68 6.25 -4.72 -15.50
N VAL A 69 7.40 -4.54 -16.12
CA VAL A 69 8.08 -5.57 -16.92
C VAL A 69 9.59 -5.56 -16.69
N ARG A 70 10.21 -6.75 -16.66
CA ARG A 70 11.66 -6.92 -16.64
C ARG A 70 12.23 -6.78 -18.07
N GLY A 71 13.08 -5.83 -18.30
CA GLY A 71 13.81 -5.65 -19.55
C GLY A 71 14.95 -6.66 -19.72
N SER A 72 15.44 -6.80 -20.95
CA SER A 72 16.58 -7.68 -21.31
C SER A 72 17.90 -7.28 -20.65
N ASN A 73 18.03 -6.02 -20.24
CA ASN A 73 19.18 -5.47 -19.51
C ASN A 73 19.05 -5.63 -17.98
N GLY A 74 18.00 -6.33 -17.50
CA GLY A 74 17.72 -6.50 -16.08
C GLY A 74 16.96 -5.35 -15.41
N SER A 75 16.78 -4.21 -16.08
CA SER A 75 15.99 -3.08 -15.54
C SER A 75 14.50 -3.39 -15.48
N VAL A 76 13.79 -2.80 -14.53
CA VAL A 76 12.33 -2.85 -14.47
C VAL A 76 11.78 -1.58 -15.11
N HIS A 77 10.83 -1.75 -16.04
CA HIS A 77 10.12 -0.66 -16.70
C HIS A 77 8.64 -0.67 -16.30
N VAL A 78 8.00 0.50 -16.32
CA VAL A 78 6.56 0.64 -16.13
C VAL A 78 6.00 1.38 -17.34
N LEU A 79 5.12 0.69 -18.09
CA LEU A 79 4.57 1.15 -19.36
C LEU A 79 3.05 1.27 -19.26
N TYR A 80 2.45 2.19 -20.01
CA TYR A 80 1.01 2.16 -20.22
C TYR A 80 0.62 0.87 -20.96
N ASN A 81 -0.34 0.13 -20.43
CA ASN A 81 -0.86 -1.09 -21.05
C ASN A 81 -1.78 -0.77 -22.23
N ARG A 82 -1.21 -0.12 -23.25
CA ARG A 82 -1.96 0.38 -24.41
C ARG A 82 -1.09 0.37 -25.66
N CYS A 83 -1.56 -0.30 -26.70
CA CYS A 83 -0.96 -0.21 -28.01
C CYS A 83 -1.20 1.20 -28.61
N PRO A 84 -0.16 1.91 -29.08
CA PRO A 84 -0.32 3.23 -29.67
C PRO A 84 -1.14 3.25 -30.96
N HIS A 85 -1.24 2.11 -31.69
CA HIS A 85 -1.99 2.05 -32.92
C HIS A 85 -3.49 2.36 -32.74
N ARG A 86 -4.22 1.50 -32.02
CA ARG A 86 -5.69 1.65 -31.80
C ARG A 86 -6.12 1.40 -30.37
N GLY A 87 -5.21 1.57 -29.41
CA GLY A 87 -5.55 1.52 -27.99
C GLY A 87 -5.79 0.13 -27.40
N ASN A 88 -5.55 -0.96 -28.15
CA ASN A 88 -5.70 -2.31 -27.64
C ASN A 88 -4.80 -2.53 -26.41
N LEU A 89 -5.28 -3.24 -25.39
CA LEU A 89 -4.42 -3.67 -24.29
C LEU A 89 -3.31 -4.57 -24.82
N MET A 90 -2.07 -4.32 -24.38
CA MET A 90 -0.93 -5.14 -24.78
C MET A 90 -0.95 -6.51 -24.14
N VAL A 91 -1.35 -6.58 -22.89
CA VAL A 91 -1.52 -7.82 -22.10
C VAL A 91 -2.82 -7.74 -21.32
N GLY A 92 -3.55 -8.87 -21.28
CA GLY A 92 -4.82 -9.00 -20.55
C GLY A 92 -4.67 -9.66 -19.19
N ASP A 93 -3.66 -10.52 -19.05
CA ASP A 93 -3.41 -11.27 -17.83
C ASP A 93 -2.65 -10.44 -16.81
N ARG A 94 -2.84 -10.77 -15.55
CA ARG A 94 -2.16 -10.08 -14.44
C ARG A 94 -0.68 -10.40 -14.38
N TYR A 95 -0.30 -11.62 -14.67
CA TYR A 95 1.06 -12.14 -14.72
C TYR A 95 1.28 -12.86 -16.05
N GLY A 96 2.47 -12.77 -16.57
CA GLY A 96 2.86 -13.54 -17.72
C GLY A 96 4.27 -13.22 -18.17
N SER A 97 4.64 -13.78 -19.33
CA SER A 97 5.86 -13.43 -20.02
C SER A 97 5.54 -13.07 -21.46
N SER A 98 6.09 -11.96 -21.92
CA SER A 98 6.01 -11.53 -23.32
C SER A 98 7.10 -12.16 -24.20
N GLY A 99 7.96 -13.01 -23.63
CA GLY A 99 9.13 -13.52 -24.30
C GLY A 99 10.17 -12.42 -24.56
N GLU A 100 10.66 -12.32 -25.79
CA GLU A 100 11.69 -11.33 -26.17
C GLU A 100 11.13 -9.90 -26.37
N PHE A 101 9.82 -9.77 -26.63
CA PHE A 101 9.18 -8.49 -26.94
C PHE A 101 7.66 -8.57 -26.79
N PHE A 102 7.02 -7.44 -26.59
CA PHE A 102 5.56 -7.34 -26.65
C PHE A 102 5.05 -7.40 -28.09
N ARG A 103 3.97 -8.14 -28.32
CA ARG A 103 3.26 -8.18 -29.61
C ARG A 103 1.78 -7.89 -29.39
N CYS A 104 1.30 -6.82 -30.01
CA CYS A 104 -0.12 -6.50 -29.98
C CYS A 104 -0.93 -7.59 -30.69
N SER A 105 -1.95 -8.12 -30.02
CA SER A 105 -2.80 -9.19 -30.56
C SER A 105 -3.69 -8.74 -31.69
N TYR A 106 -3.88 -7.40 -31.89
CA TYR A 106 -4.80 -6.87 -32.86
C TYR A 106 -4.16 -6.74 -34.29
N HIS A 107 -3.04 -5.99 -34.40
CA HIS A 107 -2.39 -5.76 -35.71
C HIS A 107 -0.87 -6.07 -35.67
N ALA A 108 -0.44 -6.87 -34.73
CA ALA A 108 0.92 -7.38 -34.61
C ALA A 108 2.04 -6.31 -34.54
N TRP A 109 1.75 -5.08 -34.11
CA TRP A 109 2.81 -4.14 -33.75
C TRP A 109 3.62 -4.71 -32.60
N THR A 110 4.95 -4.62 -32.69
CA THR A 110 5.85 -5.19 -31.68
C THR A 110 6.69 -4.13 -31.03
N PHE A 111 6.98 -4.32 -29.73
CA PHE A 111 7.68 -3.35 -28.90
C PHE A 111 8.71 -4.03 -28.02
N HIS A 112 9.83 -3.38 -27.81
CA HIS A 112 10.80 -3.77 -26.78
C HIS A 112 10.19 -3.61 -25.38
N HIS A 113 10.78 -4.25 -24.37
CA HIS A 113 10.31 -4.15 -22.98
C HIS A 113 10.43 -2.74 -22.40
N ASP A 114 11.24 -1.90 -23.00
CA ASP A 114 11.35 -0.48 -22.65
C ASP A 114 10.33 0.41 -23.37
N GLY A 115 9.40 -0.17 -24.13
CA GLY A 115 8.32 0.51 -24.84
C GLY A 115 8.66 0.99 -26.24
N ARG A 116 9.95 1.02 -26.66
CA ARG A 116 10.32 1.44 -28.01
C ARG A 116 9.71 0.52 -29.05
N LEU A 117 9.24 1.11 -30.16
CA LEU A 117 8.76 0.35 -31.31
C LEU A 117 9.88 -0.58 -31.85
N ARG A 118 9.55 -1.85 -32.06
CA ARG A 118 10.42 -2.82 -32.74
C ARG A 118 10.08 -2.98 -34.18
N ASN A 119 8.79 -3.20 -34.48
CA ASN A 119 8.34 -3.40 -35.89
C ASN A 119 6.84 -3.13 -36.05
N ILE A 120 6.46 -2.67 -37.24
CA ILE A 120 5.09 -2.55 -37.71
C ILE A 120 4.97 -3.44 -38.95
N PRO A 121 4.00 -4.36 -39.03
CA PRO A 121 3.74 -5.12 -40.26
C PRO A 121 3.43 -4.20 -41.45
N MET A 122 3.94 -4.54 -42.59
CA MET A 122 3.76 -3.77 -43.84
C MET A 122 4.28 -2.32 -43.75
N MET A 123 5.33 -2.05 -42.96
CA MET A 123 5.87 -0.70 -42.74
C MET A 123 6.13 0.02 -44.08
N GLU A 124 6.83 -0.63 -45.00
CA GLU A 124 7.24 -0.02 -46.25
C GLU A 124 6.09 0.19 -47.25
N SER A 125 5.15 -0.73 -47.33
CA SER A 125 4.04 -0.66 -48.29
C SER A 125 2.80 0.01 -47.73
N GLY A 126 2.47 -0.27 -46.48
CA GLY A 126 1.22 0.19 -45.85
C GLY A 126 1.32 1.58 -45.22
N TYR A 127 2.54 2.03 -44.89
CA TYR A 127 2.78 3.34 -44.25
C TYR A 127 3.63 4.28 -45.13
N ALA A 128 3.86 3.92 -46.38
CA ALA A 128 4.56 4.78 -47.35
C ALA A 128 3.87 6.15 -47.46
N GLY A 129 4.67 7.22 -47.40
CA GLY A 129 4.17 8.60 -47.50
C GLY A 129 3.50 9.14 -46.21
N THR A 130 3.51 8.37 -45.11
CA THR A 130 3.05 8.84 -43.82
C THR A 130 4.24 9.22 -42.91
N ALA A 131 3.97 10.00 -41.87
CA ALA A 131 4.98 10.31 -40.85
C ALA A 131 5.26 9.12 -39.91
N TYR A 132 4.44 8.07 -39.93
CA TYR A 132 4.58 6.91 -39.04
C TYR A 132 5.80 6.07 -39.43
N GLY A 133 6.58 5.69 -38.40
CA GLY A 133 7.81 4.93 -38.61
C GLY A 133 8.50 4.62 -37.29
N LYS A 134 9.65 3.92 -37.37
CA LYS A 134 10.40 3.45 -36.22
C LYS A 134 10.81 4.56 -35.26
N ASP A 135 11.08 5.74 -35.80
CA ASP A 135 11.57 6.89 -35.00
C ASP A 135 10.46 7.90 -34.69
N HIS A 136 9.22 7.62 -35.10
CA HIS A 136 8.09 8.49 -34.78
C HIS A 136 7.69 8.30 -33.30
N PRO A 137 7.66 9.37 -32.46
CA PRO A 137 7.44 9.26 -31.01
C PRO A 137 6.11 8.58 -30.64
N ASP A 138 5.04 8.82 -31.43
CA ASP A 138 3.72 8.27 -31.19
C ASP A 138 3.60 6.79 -31.58
N CYS A 139 4.63 6.20 -32.21
CA CYS A 139 4.64 4.78 -32.55
C CYS A 139 5.16 3.88 -31.42
N SER A 140 5.69 4.44 -30.34
CA SER A 140 6.18 3.69 -29.17
C SER A 140 5.16 3.63 -28.06
N MET A 141 5.22 2.59 -27.23
CA MET A 141 4.41 2.55 -26.01
C MET A 141 4.86 3.65 -25.04
N LYS A 142 3.90 4.36 -24.47
CA LYS A 142 4.17 5.39 -23.47
C LYS A 142 4.68 4.76 -22.18
N ARG A 143 5.71 5.35 -21.58
CA ARG A 143 6.27 4.97 -20.29
C ARG A 143 5.65 5.80 -19.17
N ALA A 144 5.65 5.29 -17.94
CA ALA A 144 5.56 6.16 -16.78
C ALA A 144 6.69 7.20 -16.84
N ALA A 145 6.40 8.42 -16.47
CA ALA A 145 7.39 9.51 -16.58
C ALA A 145 8.61 9.29 -15.68
N ARG A 146 8.40 8.71 -14.50
CA ARG A 146 9.46 8.36 -13.56
C ARG A 146 9.20 6.96 -13.00
N VAL A 147 10.26 6.16 -12.88
CA VAL A 147 10.24 4.82 -12.28
C VAL A 147 11.47 4.68 -11.41
N GLU A 148 11.28 4.33 -10.16
CA GLU A 148 12.37 4.06 -9.22
C GLU A 148 12.13 2.75 -8.47
N ASN A 149 13.23 2.07 -8.11
CA ASN A 149 13.24 0.85 -7.33
C ASN A 149 13.99 1.10 -6.03
N TYR A 150 13.33 0.87 -4.90
CA TYR A 150 13.96 0.91 -3.60
C TYR A 150 13.90 -0.48 -2.95
N ARG A 151 15.05 -1.14 -2.81
CA ARG A 151 15.20 -2.48 -2.19
C ARG A 151 14.25 -3.54 -2.78
N GLY A 152 13.97 -3.46 -4.07
CA GLY A 152 13.03 -4.36 -4.77
C GLY A 152 11.60 -3.83 -4.89
N PHE A 153 11.23 -2.82 -4.13
CA PHE A 153 9.91 -2.19 -4.22
C PHE A 153 9.91 -1.16 -5.34
N VAL A 154 9.08 -1.40 -6.37
CA VAL A 154 9.01 -0.59 -7.59
C VAL A 154 7.91 0.44 -7.45
N PHE A 155 8.27 1.69 -7.70
CA PHE A 155 7.35 2.83 -7.71
C PHE A 155 7.38 3.51 -9.07
N ALA A 156 6.25 4.09 -9.46
CA ALA A 156 6.17 4.93 -10.65
C ALA A 156 5.33 6.18 -10.38
N SER A 157 5.66 7.26 -11.12
CA SER A 157 4.86 8.47 -11.20
C SER A 157 4.56 8.78 -12.66
N LEU A 158 3.34 9.22 -12.96
CA LEU A 158 2.96 9.64 -14.31
C LEU A 158 3.30 11.11 -14.58
N ALA A 159 3.66 11.87 -13.53
CA ALA A 159 4.17 13.23 -13.65
C ALA A 159 5.70 13.23 -13.85
N ALA A 160 6.18 14.09 -14.73
CA ALA A 160 7.61 14.26 -14.98
C ALA A 160 8.32 15.07 -13.88
N ASP A 161 7.57 15.92 -13.20
CA ASP A 161 8.01 16.81 -12.12
C ASP A 161 7.68 16.24 -10.74
N GLY A 162 8.18 16.91 -9.70
CA GLY A 162 7.95 16.56 -8.30
C GLY A 162 9.18 15.96 -7.60
N PRO A 163 9.08 15.61 -6.32
CA PRO A 163 10.19 15.09 -5.54
C PRO A 163 10.69 13.74 -6.07
N SER A 164 11.97 13.41 -5.85
CA SER A 164 12.47 12.04 -6.02
C SER A 164 11.72 11.07 -5.10
N LEU A 165 11.79 9.77 -5.39
CA LEU A 165 11.14 8.76 -4.53
C LEU A 165 11.65 8.85 -3.08
N LYS A 166 12.95 9.06 -2.89
CA LYS A 166 13.57 9.17 -1.57
C LYS A 166 13.07 10.39 -0.79
N GLU A 167 12.96 11.54 -1.45
CA GLU A 167 12.40 12.75 -0.83
C GLU A 167 10.92 12.59 -0.50
N PHE A 168 10.15 11.99 -1.41
CA PHE A 168 8.73 11.69 -1.19
C PHE A 168 8.53 10.75 0.00
N LEU A 169 9.24 9.63 0.05
CA LEU A 169 9.12 8.68 1.15
C LEU A 169 9.62 9.27 2.49
N GLY A 170 10.64 10.12 2.45
CA GLY A 170 11.21 10.72 3.66
C GLY A 170 11.49 9.68 4.74
N LYS A 171 10.97 9.90 5.94
CA LYS A 171 11.12 8.96 7.06
C LYS A 171 10.28 7.69 6.93
N ALA A 172 9.22 7.70 6.12
CA ALA A 172 8.40 6.51 5.87
C ALA A 172 9.15 5.40 5.10
N ILE A 173 10.32 5.71 4.52
CA ILE A 173 11.23 4.74 3.89
C ILE A 173 11.62 3.59 4.84
N VAL A 174 11.57 3.83 6.15
CA VAL A 174 11.83 2.84 7.19
C VAL A 174 10.95 1.60 7.07
N ALA A 175 9.78 1.70 6.45
CA ALA A 175 8.90 0.55 6.19
C ALA A 175 9.60 -0.54 5.39
N PHE A 176 10.36 -0.15 4.37
CA PHE A 176 11.08 -1.07 3.49
C PHE A 176 12.41 -1.51 4.10
N ASP A 177 13.10 -0.59 4.80
CA ASP A 177 14.34 -0.91 5.50
C ASP A 177 14.08 -1.94 6.60
N ASP A 178 13.10 -1.72 7.47
CA ASP A 178 12.75 -2.67 8.53
C ASP A 178 12.32 -4.03 7.94
N MET A 179 11.52 -4.04 6.87
CA MET A 179 11.09 -5.29 6.24
C MET A 179 12.28 -6.09 5.66
N CYS A 180 13.18 -5.44 4.94
CA CYS A 180 14.33 -6.10 4.33
C CYS A 180 15.42 -6.45 5.33
N ASP A 181 15.69 -5.60 6.32
CA ASP A 181 16.71 -5.83 7.33
C ASP A 181 16.36 -7.02 8.23
N ARG A 182 15.07 -7.36 8.42
CA ARG A 182 14.63 -8.57 9.10
C ARG A 182 14.94 -9.85 8.34
N ALA A 183 15.36 -9.77 7.08
CA ALA A 183 15.81 -10.94 6.32
C ALA A 183 17.32 -11.16 6.53
N PRO A 184 17.77 -12.40 6.88
CA PRO A 184 19.20 -12.71 7.01
C PRO A 184 20.02 -12.35 5.77
N GLU A 185 19.44 -12.41 4.57
CA GLU A 185 20.07 -12.01 3.31
C GLU A 185 19.83 -10.53 2.92
N GLY A 186 19.17 -9.75 3.79
CA GLY A 186 18.86 -8.34 3.52
C GLY A 186 17.82 -8.09 2.42
N GLN A 187 17.12 -9.12 1.99
CA GLN A 187 16.17 -9.11 0.88
C GLN A 187 14.89 -9.87 1.22
N VAL A 188 13.81 -9.44 0.58
CA VAL A 188 12.52 -10.14 0.64
C VAL A 188 12.10 -10.59 -0.75
N GLU A 189 11.18 -11.54 -0.79
CA GLU A 189 10.49 -11.93 -2.01
C GLU A 189 8.98 -11.93 -1.77
N ILE A 190 8.22 -11.49 -2.78
CA ILE A 190 6.77 -11.50 -2.70
C ILE A 190 6.26 -12.93 -2.86
N VAL A 191 5.30 -13.31 -2.04
CA VAL A 191 4.64 -14.59 -2.16
C VAL A 191 3.54 -14.48 -3.22
N PRO A 192 3.35 -15.48 -4.11
CA PRO A 192 2.38 -15.38 -5.21
C PRO A 192 0.93 -15.21 -4.78
N ASN A 193 0.56 -15.55 -3.54
CA ASN A 193 -0.78 -15.34 -3.02
C ASN A 193 -1.00 -13.86 -2.65
N CYS A 194 -2.15 -13.34 -3.05
CA CYS A 194 -2.56 -11.97 -2.73
C CYS A 194 -4.06 -11.97 -2.48
N PHE A 195 -4.47 -11.46 -1.33
CA PHE A 195 -5.88 -11.16 -1.14
C PHE A 195 -6.22 -9.88 -1.93
N ARG A 196 -7.21 -10.00 -2.81
CA ARG A 196 -7.77 -8.88 -3.56
C ARG A 196 -9.20 -8.68 -3.12
N VAL A 197 -9.42 -7.59 -2.43
CA VAL A 197 -10.70 -7.31 -1.78
C VAL A 197 -11.29 -6.05 -2.38
N ILE A 198 -12.49 -6.16 -2.93
CA ILE A 198 -13.27 -5.00 -3.34
C ILE A 198 -14.03 -4.50 -2.13
N GLN A 199 -13.69 -3.31 -1.69
CA GLN A 199 -14.36 -2.58 -0.64
C GLN A 199 -15.44 -1.67 -1.24
N LYS A 200 -16.65 -1.71 -0.72
CA LYS A 200 -17.78 -0.86 -1.14
C LYS A 200 -17.71 0.50 -0.42
N SER A 201 -16.60 1.18 -0.58
CA SER A 201 -16.31 2.45 0.11
C SER A 201 -15.28 3.29 -0.64
N ASN A 202 -15.18 4.56 -0.27
CA ASN A 202 -14.13 5.44 -0.72
C ASN A 202 -12.77 5.00 -0.17
N TRP A 203 -11.71 5.17 -0.96
CA TRP A 203 -10.35 4.72 -0.68
C TRP A 203 -9.75 5.33 0.60
N LYS A 204 -10.18 6.53 1.00
CA LYS A 204 -9.69 7.21 2.20
C LYS A 204 -10.09 6.50 3.49
N ILE A 205 -11.30 5.93 3.54
CA ILE A 205 -11.82 5.22 4.71
C ILE A 205 -10.90 4.07 5.13
N PHE A 206 -10.37 3.31 4.16
CA PHE A 206 -9.40 2.26 4.46
C PHE A 206 -8.09 2.80 5.05
N LEU A 207 -7.56 3.89 4.50
CA LEU A 207 -6.29 4.47 4.98
C LEU A 207 -6.41 5.05 6.38
N GLU A 208 -7.55 5.63 6.70
CA GLU A 208 -7.88 6.12 8.04
C GLU A 208 -7.92 4.96 9.04
N ASN A 209 -8.60 3.87 8.71
CA ASN A 209 -8.67 2.67 9.54
C ASN A 209 -7.28 2.08 9.87
N GLN A 210 -6.34 2.08 8.90
CA GLN A 210 -5.02 1.48 9.09
C GLN A 210 -4.17 2.15 10.19
N LEU A 211 -4.51 3.35 10.60
CA LEU A 211 -3.79 4.12 11.61
C LEU A 211 -4.65 4.44 12.85
N ASP A 212 -5.86 3.91 12.91
CA ASP A 212 -6.72 4.07 14.06
C ASP A 212 -6.45 2.97 15.09
N ALA A 213 -5.85 3.33 16.22
CA ALA A 213 -5.58 2.40 17.31
C ALA A 213 -6.81 2.10 18.17
N LEU A 214 -7.94 2.81 18.02
CA LEU A 214 -9.13 2.61 18.84
C LEU A 214 -10.07 1.52 18.30
N HIS A 215 -10.35 1.52 16.99
CA HIS A 215 -11.34 0.63 16.39
C HIS A 215 -11.10 -0.87 16.67
N PRO A 216 -9.84 -1.39 16.77
CA PRO A 216 -9.64 -2.83 16.95
C PRO A 216 -10.31 -3.38 18.21
N SER A 217 -10.28 -2.65 19.29
CA SER A 217 -10.91 -3.06 20.57
C SER A 217 -12.44 -3.02 20.56
N VAL A 218 -13.03 -2.34 19.60
CA VAL A 218 -14.49 -2.21 19.45
C VAL A 218 -14.99 -3.11 18.32
N THR A 219 -14.45 -2.90 17.12
CA THR A 219 -14.86 -3.60 15.90
C THR A 219 -14.55 -5.10 15.96
N HIS A 220 -13.36 -5.46 16.44
CA HIS A 220 -12.88 -6.85 16.48
C HIS A 220 -12.97 -7.50 17.87
N GLN A 221 -13.74 -6.93 18.80
CA GLN A 221 -13.84 -7.45 20.17
C GLN A 221 -14.34 -8.90 20.20
N SER A 222 -15.33 -9.25 19.35
CA SER A 222 -15.86 -10.61 19.27
C SER A 222 -14.80 -11.61 18.80
N THR A 223 -14.02 -11.23 17.79
CA THR A 223 -12.85 -12.00 17.30
C THR A 223 -11.81 -12.17 18.39
N GLY A 224 -11.51 -11.09 19.11
CA GLY A 224 -10.58 -11.13 20.25
C GLY A 224 -11.01 -12.09 21.34
N ARG A 225 -12.30 -12.10 21.71
CA ARG A 225 -12.85 -13.04 22.69
C ARG A 225 -12.74 -14.49 22.24
N ALA A 226 -13.14 -14.79 21.00
CA ALA A 226 -13.03 -16.13 20.44
C ALA A 226 -11.57 -16.59 20.36
N ALA A 227 -10.66 -15.73 19.93
CA ALA A 227 -9.22 -16.04 19.90
C ALA A 227 -8.67 -16.32 21.29
N HIS A 228 -9.09 -15.56 22.30
CA HIS A 228 -8.66 -15.75 23.69
C HIS A 228 -9.13 -17.09 24.29
N GLU A 229 -10.37 -17.48 24.00
CA GLU A 229 -10.89 -18.78 24.42
C GLU A 229 -10.14 -19.95 23.76
N VAL A 230 -9.90 -19.86 22.46
CA VAL A 230 -9.15 -20.85 21.70
C VAL A 230 -7.67 -20.90 22.15
N GLU A 231 -7.06 -19.76 22.38
CA GLU A 231 -5.68 -19.64 22.91
C GLU A 231 -5.54 -20.43 24.20
N LYS A 232 -6.43 -20.20 25.18
CA LYS A 232 -6.43 -20.91 26.47
C LYS A 232 -6.61 -22.44 26.33
N GLU A 233 -7.49 -22.86 25.44
CA GLU A 233 -7.72 -24.29 25.21
C GLU A 233 -6.50 -24.97 24.57
N ILE A 234 -5.87 -24.33 23.58
CA ILE A 234 -4.64 -24.82 22.96
C ILE A 234 -3.51 -24.86 23.98
N GLU A 235 -3.31 -23.81 24.78
CA GLU A 235 -2.27 -23.76 25.82
C GLU A 235 -2.44 -24.89 26.85
N LYS A 236 -3.66 -25.18 27.26
CA LYS A 236 -3.97 -26.29 28.17
C LYS A 236 -3.62 -27.64 27.56
N GLN A 237 -3.82 -27.84 26.25
CA GLN A 237 -3.58 -29.10 25.57
C GLN A 237 -2.12 -29.30 25.16
N THR A 238 -1.42 -28.24 24.76
CA THR A 238 -0.09 -28.32 24.12
C THR A 238 1.01 -27.56 24.86
N GLY A 239 0.66 -26.79 25.90
CA GLY A 239 1.59 -25.97 26.66
C GLY A 239 1.89 -24.59 26.04
N SER A 240 1.49 -24.33 24.80
CA SER A 240 1.66 -23.02 24.14
C SER A 240 0.68 -22.85 22.98
N ALA A 241 0.19 -21.64 22.79
CA ALA A 241 -0.65 -21.31 21.62
C ALA A 241 0.16 -20.62 20.52
N PRO A 242 -0.28 -20.71 19.25
CA PRO A 242 0.31 -19.93 18.16
C PRO A 242 0.23 -18.43 18.41
N LEU A 243 1.31 -17.69 18.06
CA LEU A 243 1.41 -16.25 18.24
C LEU A 243 0.24 -15.46 17.63
N SER A 244 -0.33 -15.95 16.52
CA SER A 244 -1.47 -15.34 15.85
C SER A 244 -2.72 -15.25 16.75
N TYR A 245 -2.98 -16.26 17.58
CA TYR A 245 -4.09 -16.23 18.54
C TYR A 245 -3.82 -15.22 19.65
N HIS A 246 -2.61 -15.19 20.18
CA HIS A 246 -2.20 -14.19 21.17
C HIS A 246 -2.38 -12.76 20.67
N MET A 247 -1.98 -12.49 19.42
CA MET A 247 -2.15 -11.18 18.81
C MET A 247 -3.64 -10.79 18.64
N LEU A 248 -4.48 -11.73 18.22
CA LEU A 248 -5.91 -11.47 18.08
C LEU A 248 -6.61 -11.32 19.42
N SER A 249 -6.23 -12.10 20.43
CA SER A 249 -6.80 -12.02 21.78
C SER A 249 -6.60 -10.64 22.40
N ALA A 250 -5.57 -9.90 21.99
CA ALA A 250 -5.32 -8.52 22.42
C ALA A 250 -6.50 -7.57 22.12
N PHE A 251 -7.28 -7.81 21.10
CA PHE A 251 -8.47 -6.99 20.76
C PHE A 251 -9.55 -7.05 21.86
N ALA A 252 -9.58 -8.10 22.68
CA ALA A 252 -10.53 -8.22 23.79
C ALA A 252 -9.88 -8.09 25.17
N THR A 253 -8.58 -8.32 25.28
CA THR A 253 -7.88 -8.36 26.59
C THR A 253 -7.14 -7.07 26.90
N VAL A 254 -6.78 -6.28 25.88
CA VAL A 254 -6.16 -4.97 26.05
C VAL A 254 -7.24 -3.91 26.20
N THR A 255 -7.20 -3.17 27.31
CA THR A 255 -8.14 -2.07 27.57
C THR A 255 -7.83 -0.85 26.70
N ILE A 256 -8.86 -0.05 26.41
CA ILE A 256 -8.76 1.12 25.50
C ILE A 256 -7.65 2.09 25.93
N ASP A 257 -7.51 2.34 27.24
CA ASP A 257 -6.47 3.21 27.79
C ASP A 257 -5.04 2.75 27.49
N LYS A 258 -4.83 1.45 27.30
CA LYS A 258 -3.52 0.91 26.91
C LYS A 258 -3.18 1.17 25.44
N TRP A 259 -4.19 1.33 24.57
CA TRP A 259 -3.96 1.72 23.18
C TRP A 259 -3.46 3.17 23.07
N ASP A 260 -3.69 4.01 24.08
CA ASP A 260 -3.10 5.33 24.17
C ASP A 260 -1.58 5.33 24.39
N ASN A 261 -0.98 4.19 24.75
CA ASN A 261 0.48 4.05 24.80
C ASN A 261 1.14 3.97 23.41
N PHE A 262 0.36 3.75 22.34
CA PHE A 262 0.86 3.91 20.99
C PHE A 262 1.17 5.39 20.73
N GLN A 263 1.98 5.63 19.69
CA GLN A 263 2.32 6.97 19.25
C GLN A 263 2.28 7.04 17.74
N THR A 264 1.84 8.17 17.19
CA THR A 264 1.90 8.41 15.76
C THR A 264 2.88 9.53 15.44
N LEU A 265 3.69 9.30 14.41
CA LEU A 265 4.63 10.24 13.85
C LEU A 265 4.13 10.60 12.45
N ASN A 266 3.68 11.83 12.28
CA ASN A 266 3.03 12.31 11.06
C ASN A 266 4.00 13.18 10.28
N TYR A 267 4.23 12.83 9.02
CA TYR A 267 5.25 13.44 8.16
C TYR A 267 4.61 14.18 6.98
N PRO A 268 5.39 15.01 6.26
CA PRO A 268 4.95 15.60 4.99
C PRO A 268 4.36 14.57 4.03
N TYR A 269 3.64 15.03 3.03
CA TYR A 269 2.94 14.22 2.02
C TYR A 269 1.82 13.31 2.56
N GLY A 270 1.44 13.42 3.84
CA GLY A 270 0.40 12.61 4.47
C GLY A 270 0.90 11.26 5.00
N HIS A 271 2.21 11.04 5.01
CA HIS A 271 2.79 9.82 5.56
C HIS A 271 2.68 9.77 7.08
N CYS A 272 2.57 8.55 7.62
CA CYS A 272 2.50 8.37 9.06
C CYS A 272 3.16 7.05 9.48
N ILE A 273 3.79 7.06 10.65
CA ILE A 273 4.32 5.88 11.32
C ILE A 273 3.55 5.71 12.63
N LEU A 274 2.91 4.57 12.81
CA LEU A 274 2.35 4.13 14.09
C LEU A 274 3.41 3.29 14.79
N THR A 275 3.88 3.76 15.95
CA THR A 275 4.80 3.05 16.82
C THR A 275 4.04 2.28 17.91
N GLY A 276 4.74 1.50 18.71
CA GLY A 276 4.10 0.69 19.74
C GLY A 276 3.92 -0.76 19.31
N TYR A 277 4.83 -1.26 18.47
CA TYR A 277 4.89 -2.69 18.17
C TYR A 277 5.00 -3.48 19.48
N MET A 278 4.12 -4.42 19.69
CA MET A 278 3.95 -5.14 20.96
C MET A 278 5.04 -6.19 21.23
N GLY A 279 6.27 -5.95 20.76
CA GLY A 279 7.45 -6.75 21.09
C GLY A 279 7.27 -8.26 20.88
N LEU A 280 6.71 -8.66 19.75
CA LEU A 280 6.37 -10.06 19.46
C LEU A 280 7.62 -10.90 19.16
N ARG A 281 8.48 -11.00 20.16
CA ARG A 281 9.64 -11.90 20.18
C ARG A 281 9.42 -12.96 21.27
N PRO A 282 8.50 -13.92 21.07
CA PRO A 282 8.31 -15.01 22.00
C PRO A 282 9.61 -15.82 22.11
N LYS A 283 9.92 -16.32 23.29
CA LYS A 283 11.12 -17.14 23.52
C LYS A 283 10.85 -18.61 23.21
N ASP A 284 10.29 -18.87 22.03
CA ASP A 284 10.07 -20.22 21.51
C ASP A 284 11.27 -20.69 20.66
N PRO A 285 11.39 -21.99 20.39
CA PRO A 285 12.50 -22.54 19.60
C PRO A 285 12.66 -21.91 18.19
N ASP A 286 11.55 -21.57 17.53
CA ASP A 286 11.56 -21.00 16.18
C ASP A 286 12.11 -19.58 16.19
N THR A 287 11.73 -18.76 17.18
CA THR A 287 12.26 -17.40 17.37
C THR A 287 13.74 -17.45 17.70
N LEU A 288 14.16 -18.35 18.59
CA LEU A 288 15.58 -18.51 18.95
C LEU A 288 16.42 -18.96 17.74
N ALA A 289 15.90 -19.88 16.95
CA ALA A 289 16.57 -20.30 15.70
C ALA A 289 16.70 -19.14 14.70
N TYR A 290 15.67 -18.32 14.55
CA TYR A 290 15.72 -17.13 13.72
C TYR A 290 16.72 -16.09 14.24
N GLU A 291 16.72 -15.81 15.54
CA GLU A 291 17.69 -14.89 16.17
C GLU A 291 19.13 -15.37 15.94
N ALA A 292 19.39 -16.67 16.04
CA ALA A 292 20.71 -17.24 15.78
C ALA A 292 21.16 -17.03 14.31
N VAL A 293 20.25 -17.17 13.34
CA VAL A 293 20.56 -16.90 11.93
C VAL A 293 20.80 -15.42 11.69
N MET A 294 20.00 -14.53 12.30
CA MET A 294 20.16 -13.08 12.25
C MET A 294 21.46 -12.62 12.90
N GLU A 295 21.81 -13.20 14.07
CA GLU A 295 23.08 -12.90 14.76
C GLU A 295 24.28 -13.32 13.89
N LYS A 296 24.20 -14.47 13.23
CA LYS A 296 25.23 -14.92 12.27
C LYS A 296 25.37 -13.95 11.09
N ALA A 297 24.27 -13.42 10.57
CA ALA A 297 24.26 -12.52 9.41
C ALA A 297 24.77 -11.12 9.74
N TYR A 298 24.37 -10.55 10.87
CA TYR A 298 24.54 -9.12 11.19
C TYR A 298 25.38 -8.85 12.43
N GLY A 299 25.66 -9.87 13.24
CA GLY A 299 26.20 -9.74 14.59
C GLY A 299 25.12 -9.33 15.60
N ARG A 300 25.36 -9.69 16.88
CA ARG A 300 24.37 -9.54 17.95
C ARG A 300 23.82 -8.13 18.12
N LYS A 301 24.70 -7.13 18.10
CA LYS A 301 24.30 -5.73 18.29
C LYS A 301 23.33 -5.29 17.19
N ARG A 302 23.67 -5.54 15.92
CA ARG A 302 22.82 -5.13 14.81
C ARG A 302 21.52 -5.92 14.74
N MET A 303 21.56 -7.20 15.06
CA MET A 303 20.35 -8.04 15.17
C MET A 303 19.38 -7.48 16.21
N GLU A 304 19.87 -7.10 17.40
CA GLU A 304 19.02 -6.50 18.45
C GLU A 304 18.43 -5.14 17.99
N GLU A 305 19.21 -4.32 17.29
CA GLU A 305 18.71 -3.06 16.71
C GLU A 305 17.57 -3.31 15.71
N ILE A 306 17.77 -4.27 14.79
CA ILE A 306 16.78 -4.61 13.75
C ILE A 306 15.49 -5.17 14.40
N LEU A 307 15.62 -6.19 15.24
CA LEU A 307 14.47 -6.84 15.85
C LEU A 307 13.79 -6.01 16.93
N GLY A 308 14.49 -4.99 17.44
CA GLY A 308 13.99 -4.03 18.41
C GLY A 308 13.27 -2.83 17.82
N VAL A 309 13.14 -2.74 16.47
CA VAL A 309 12.40 -1.65 15.83
C VAL A 309 10.95 -1.66 16.28
N ASN A 310 10.51 -0.55 16.87
CA ASN A 310 9.18 -0.39 17.47
C ASN A 310 8.21 0.30 16.52
N ILE A 311 7.95 -0.32 15.36
CA ILE A 311 7.02 0.15 14.35
C ILE A 311 5.90 -0.89 14.19
N HIS A 312 4.64 -0.44 14.22
CA HIS A 312 3.49 -1.29 13.97
C HIS A 312 3.01 -1.17 12.52
N HIS A 313 2.69 0.04 12.08
CA HIS A 313 2.28 0.35 10.71
C HIS A 313 3.03 1.57 10.18
N VAL A 314 3.29 1.57 8.87
CA VAL A 314 3.71 2.75 8.12
C VAL A 314 2.71 2.99 7.00
N LEU A 315 2.08 4.15 7.02
CA LEU A 315 1.25 4.62 5.91
C LEU A 315 2.08 5.48 4.97
N ILE A 316 2.11 5.11 3.71
CA ILE A 316 2.67 5.89 2.61
C ILE A 316 1.48 6.37 1.77
N TYR A 317 1.03 7.59 2.07
CA TYR A 317 -0.11 8.19 1.40
C TYR A 317 0.21 8.46 -0.08
N PRO A 318 -0.73 8.26 -1.02
CA PRO A 318 -2.17 7.98 -0.81
C PRO A 318 -2.54 6.49 -0.93
N GLY A 319 -1.61 5.55 -1.06
CA GLY A 319 -2.03 4.24 -1.51
C GLY A 319 -1.32 3.03 -0.93
N LEU A 320 -0.58 3.17 0.18
CA LEU A 320 0.18 2.05 0.70
C LEU A 320 0.21 2.01 2.22
N SER A 321 -0.10 0.85 2.81
CA SER A 321 0.10 0.56 4.22
C SER A 321 1.05 -0.64 4.36
N VAL A 322 2.11 -0.50 5.16
CA VAL A 322 3.13 -1.51 5.36
C VAL A 322 3.21 -1.89 6.83
N GLN A 323 3.18 -3.19 7.09
CA GLN A 323 3.35 -3.79 8.41
C GLN A 323 4.58 -4.70 8.35
N SER A 324 5.75 -4.10 8.40
CA SER A 324 7.03 -4.77 8.16
C SER A 324 7.34 -5.90 9.14
N PRO A 325 7.05 -5.79 10.47
CA PRO A 325 7.29 -6.90 11.40
C PRO A 325 6.50 -8.17 11.07
N LEU A 326 5.39 -8.04 10.33
CA LEU A 326 4.51 -9.14 9.93
C LEU A 326 4.59 -9.42 8.41
N GLN A 327 5.57 -8.87 7.74
CA GLN A 327 5.87 -9.03 6.32
C GLN A 327 4.66 -8.80 5.41
N GLN A 328 3.85 -7.76 5.72
CA GLN A 328 2.63 -7.45 4.98
C GLN A 328 2.70 -6.06 4.35
N LEU A 329 2.08 -5.96 3.18
CA LEU A 329 1.91 -4.71 2.45
C LEU A 329 0.50 -4.68 1.85
N ARG A 330 -0.20 -3.57 2.02
CA ARG A 330 -1.54 -3.35 1.49
C ARG A 330 -1.51 -2.19 0.51
N ALA A 331 -1.74 -2.48 -0.76
CA ALA A 331 -1.80 -1.47 -1.82
C ALA A 331 -3.26 -1.15 -2.13
N VAL A 332 -3.58 0.16 -2.12
CA VAL A 332 -4.94 0.68 -2.35
C VAL A 332 -5.06 1.17 -3.79
N ARG A 333 -6.10 0.72 -4.47
CA ARG A 333 -6.42 1.08 -5.86
C ARG A 333 -7.85 1.63 -5.92
N PRO A 334 -8.04 2.94 -5.98
CA PRO A 334 -9.37 3.51 -6.16
C PRO A 334 -9.97 3.08 -7.50
N LEU A 335 -11.18 2.54 -7.48
CA LEU A 335 -11.90 2.11 -8.69
C LEU A 335 -13.10 3.01 -9.00
N GLY A 336 -13.61 3.69 -8.00
CA GLY A 336 -14.74 4.61 -8.06
C GLY A 336 -14.87 5.36 -6.74
N VAL A 337 -15.75 6.33 -6.69
CA VAL A 337 -16.01 7.10 -5.47
C VAL A 337 -16.46 6.22 -4.30
N ASP A 338 -17.14 5.13 -4.60
CA ASP A 338 -17.76 4.17 -3.69
C ASP A 338 -17.10 2.77 -3.74
N ARG A 339 -15.97 2.64 -4.43
CA ARG A 339 -15.37 1.34 -4.69
C ARG A 339 -13.85 1.39 -4.72
N THR A 340 -13.23 0.57 -3.89
CA THR A 340 -11.78 0.47 -3.74
C THR A 340 -11.33 -0.97 -3.84
N LEU A 341 -10.28 -1.25 -4.60
CA LEU A 341 -9.57 -2.53 -4.55
C LEU A 341 -8.41 -2.39 -3.57
N THR A 342 -8.33 -3.28 -2.60
CA THR A 342 -7.14 -3.45 -1.76
C THR A 342 -6.43 -4.74 -2.15
N GLU A 343 -5.16 -4.63 -2.50
CA GLU A 343 -4.27 -5.75 -2.77
C GLU A 343 -3.38 -5.96 -1.56
N ILE A 344 -3.53 -7.10 -0.88
CA ILE A 344 -2.81 -7.42 0.34
C ILE A 344 -1.78 -8.48 0.02
N TRP A 345 -0.50 -8.10 0.15
CA TRP A 345 0.65 -8.90 -0.19
C TRP A 345 1.38 -9.38 1.05
N HIS A 346 1.90 -10.60 0.98
CA HIS A 346 2.77 -11.18 1.99
C HIS A 346 4.16 -11.42 1.40
N PHE A 347 5.19 -11.22 2.22
CA PHE A 347 6.58 -11.36 1.82
C PHE A 347 7.26 -12.46 2.63
N ARG A 348 8.21 -13.12 2.00
CA ARG A 348 9.12 -14.06 2.63
C ARG A 348 10.47 -13.38 2.87
N LEU A 349 10.98 -13.51 4.08
CA LEU A 349 12.32 -13.04 4.43
C LEU A 349 13.35 -14.04 3.89
N LYS A 350 14.21 -13.62 2.96
CA LYS A 350 15.23 -14.50 2.39
C LYS A 350 16.25 -14.89 3.46
N GLY A 351 16.56 -16.18 3.53
CA GLY A 351 17.46 -16.76 4.53
C GLY A 351 16.83 -17.00 5.91
N ALA A 352 15.59 -16.57 6.16
CA ALA A 352 14.92 -16.87 7.42
C ALA A 352 14.41 -18.32 7.48
N PRO A 353 14.37 -18.95 8.67
CA PRO A 353 13.81 -20.28 8.85
C PRO A 353 12.35 -20.39 8.43
N GLU A 354 11.95 -21.51 7.84
CA GLU A 354 10.60 -21.78 7.37
C GLU A 354 9.49 -21.55 8.43
N PRO A 355 9.67 -21.90 9.72
CA PRO A 355 8.66 -21.61 10.74
C PRO A 355 8.30 -20.14 10.89
N ILE A 356 9.25 -19.21 10.68
CA ILE A 356 9.00 -17.76 10.72
C ILE A 356 8.05 -17.35 9.59
N TYR A 357 8.28 -17.86 8.38
CA TYR A 357 7.38 -17.64 7.26
C TYR A 357 5.97 -18.19 7.53
N ARG A 358 5.86 -19.43 8.04
CA ARG A 358 4.56 -20.05 8.37
C ARG A 358 3.80 -19.27 9.43
N ARG A 359 4.51 -18.75 10.43
CA ARG A 359 3.94 -17.92 11.51
C ARG A 359 3.33 -16.62 10.95
N SER A 360 4.09 -15.88 10.14
CA SER A 360 3.59 -14.65 9.53
C SER A 360 2.48 -14.90 8.51
N LEU A 361 2.54 -16.02 7.77
CA LEU A 361 1.48 -16.45 6.85
C LEU A 361 0.19 -16.81 7.59
N ALA A 362 0.28 -17.49 8.74
CA ALA A 362 -0.89 -17.80 9.56
C ALA A 362 -1.61 -16.51 10.02
N TYR A 363 -0.87 -15.54 10.54
CA TYR A 363 -1.42 -14.24 10.90
C TYR A 363 -2.00 -13.51 9.68
N TYR A 364 -1.28 -13.48 8.57
CA TYR A 364 -1.74 -12.88 7.31
C TYR A 364 -3.09 -13.45 6.87
N ASN A 365 -3.27 -14.77 6.90
CA ASN A 365 -4.52 -15.42 6.54
C ASN A 365 -5.66 -15.10 7.51
N LEU A 366 -5.39 -15.11 8.82
CA LEU A 366 -6.38 -14.84 9.85
C LEU A 366 -6.90 -13.39 9.83
N VAL A 367 -6.02 -12.43 9.55
CA VAL A 367 -6.38 -11.01 9.61
C VAL A 367 -6.93 -10.49 8.28
N ASN A 368 -6.35 -10.93 7.14
CA ASN A 368 -6.62 -10.28 5.86
C ASN A 368 -7.58 -11.04 4.95
N SER A 369 -7.89 -12.30 5.25
CA SER A 369 -8.89 -13.05 4.47
C SER A 369 -10.28 -12.44 4.68
N PRO A 370 -11.04 -12.18 3.61
CA PRO A 370 -12.44 -11.75 3.74
C PRO A 370 -13.36 -12.86 4.26
N ALA A 371 -12.86 -14.10 4.35
CA ALA A 371 -13.58 -15.23 4.93
C ALA A 371 -13.34 -15.38 6.45
N THR A 372 -12.53 -14.51 7.06
CA THR A 372 -12.28 -14.45 8.50
C THR A 372 -12.92 -13.20 9.10
N LEU A 373 -13.05 -13.18 10.42
CA LEU A 373 -13.84 -12.15 11.10
C LEU A 373 -13.20 -10.76 11.04
N VAL A 374 -11.87 -10.63 11.15
CA VAL A 374 -11.21 -9.31 11.25
C VAL A 374 -11.46 -8.46 10.00
N ASN A 375 -11.11 -8.96 8.83
CA ASN A 375 -11.31 -8.19 7.58
C ASN A 375 -12.80 -8.02 7.26
N ALA A 376 -13.64 -9.01 7.56
CA ALA A 376 -15.08 -8.92 7.32
C ALA A 376 -15.73 -7.81 8.18
N ASP A 377 -15.33 -7.68 9.45
CA ASP A 377 -15.80 -6.61 10.35
C ASP A 377 -15.44 -5.22 9.79
N ASP A 378 -14.22 -5.06 9.32
CA ASP A 378 -13.76 -3.81 8.69
C ASP A 378 -14.53 -3.49 7.41
N LEU A 379 -14.71 -4.47 6.53
CA LEU A 379 -15.43 -4.28 5.26
C LEU A 379 -16.88 -3.85 5.47
N GLU A 380 -17.55 -4.40 6.48
CA GLU A 380 -18.91 -4.01 6.86
C GLU A 380 -18.94 -2.56 7.37
N ASN A 381 -17.97 -2.18 8.22
CA ASN A 381 -17.89 -0.80 8.73
C ASN A 381 -17.53 0.19 7.62
N PHE A 382 -16.63 -0.15 6.70
CA PHE A 382 -16.32 0.72 5.55
C PHE A 382 -17.53 0.98 4.68
N TRP A 383 -18.32 -0.06 4.41
CA TRP A 383 -19.59 0.08 3.69
C TRP A 383 -20.58 0.97 4.45
N LYS A 384 -20.79 0.72 5.75
CA LYS A 384 -21.69 1.52 6.60
C LYS A 384 -21.29 2.97 6.66
N CYS A 385 -19.98 3.25 6.83
CA CYS A 385 -19.47 4.62 6.81
C CYS A 385 -19.77 5.30 5.47
N HIS A 386 -19.50 4.63 4.35
CA HIS A 386 -19.77 5.20 3.04
C HIS A 386 -21.26 5.45 2.80
N GLN A 387 -22.15 4.54 3.21
CA GLN A 387 -23.61 4.72 3.13
C GLN A 387 -24.07 5.88 4.05
N GLY A 388 -23.54 5.95 5.26
CA GLY A 388 -23.87 7.04 6.19
C GLY A 388 -23.43 8.41 5.68
N LEU A 389 -22.26 8.50 5.02
CA LEU A 389 -21.75 9.73 4.42
C LEU A 389 -22.56 10.21 3.21
N ALA A 390 -23.35 9.34 2.58
CA ALA A 390 -24.30 9.73 1.53
C ALA A 390 -25.54 10.44 2.10
N SER A 391 -25.81 10.31 3.41
CA SER A 391 -26.95 10.96 4.08
C SER A 391 -26.72 12.46 4.26
N GLU A 392 -27.78 13.23 4.24
CA GLU A 392 -27.80 14.66 4.57
C GLU A 392 -27.92 14.93 6.08
N GLY A 393 -27.77 13.90 6.92
CA GLY A 393 -27.86 13.98 8.38
C GLY A 393 -26.69 14.72 9.07
N GLY A 394 -25.67 15.11 8.31
CA GLY A 394 -24.53 15.90 8.78
C GLY A 394 -23.56 16.23 7.64
N ASP A 395 -22.96 17.40 7.71
CA ASP A 395 -22.06 17.90 6.67
C ASP A 395 -20.59 17.57 6.92
N TRP A 396 -20.23 17.25 8.16
CA TRP A 396 -18.85 17.13 8.60
C TRP A 396 -18.53 15.76 9.17
N VAL A 397 -17.34 15.29 8.85
CA VAL A 397 -16.68 14.13 9.48
C VAL A 397 -15.66 14.69 10.47
N SER A 398 -15.75 14.26 11.73
CA SER A 398 -14.87 14.75 12.80
C SER A 398 -13.58 13.95 12.88
N PHE A 399 -12.47 14.66 13.08
CA PHE A 399 -11.16 14.14 13.48
C PHE A 399 -10.66 14.86 14.73
N ALA A 400 -11.58 15.16 15.65
CA ALA A 400 -11.33 15.99 16.82
C ALA A 400 -10.71 15.23 18.01
N ARG A 401 -10.63 13.88 17.97
CA ARG A 401 -10.07 13.10 19.08
C ARG A 401 -8.61 13.48 19.31
N HIS A 402 -8.32 13.95 20.50
CA HIS A 402 -7.04 14.52 20.94
C HIS A 402 -6.54 15.73 20.10
N TYR A 403 -7.43 16.43 19.39
CA TYR A 403 -7.08 17.67 18.70
C TYR A 403 -6.49 18.70 19.72
N GLY A 404 -5.45 19.40 19.28
CA GLY A 404 -4.74 20.37 20.11
C GLY A 404 -3.72 19.77 21.09
N ARG A 405 -3.56 18.43 21.11
CA ARG A 405 -2.53 17.73 21.90
C ARG A 405 -1.36 17.25 21.05
N ASP A 406 -1.33 17.63 19.80
CA ASP A 406 -0.26 17.28 18.86
C ASP A 406 0.98 18.15 19.12
N ILE A 407 2.17 17.57 18.98
CA ILE A 407 3.46 18.23 19.24
C ILE A 407 4.17 18.45 17.89
N GLN A 408 4.35 19.70 17.50
CA GLN A 408 5.09 20.05 16.29
C GLN A 408 6.60 19.91 16.52
N LYS A 409 7.29 19.14 15.69
CA LYS A 409 8.75 18.96 15.70
C LYS A 409 9.31 19.17 14.28
N GLY A 410 9.59 20.43 13.92
CA GLY A 410 9.95 20.80 12.54
C GLY A 410 8.78 20.51 11.59
N GLU A 411 9.00 19.72 10.56
CA GLU A 411 7.92 19.32 9.61
C GLU A 411 7.09 18.13 10.11
N MET A 412 7.54 17.41 11.14
CA MET A 412 6.84 16.28 11.73
C MET A 412 5.87 16.74 12.81
N VAL A 413 4.71 16.07 12.88
CA VAL A 413 3.76 16.20 13.98
C VAL A 413 3.67 14.87 14.72
N GLU A 414 3.96 14.89 16.00
CA GLU A 414 3.93 13.73 16.89
C GLU A 414 2.71 13.82 17.81
N THR A 415 2.05 12.70 18.08
CA THR A 415 1.02 12.67 19.11
C THR A 415 1.66 12.79 20.48
N ALA A 416 1.01 13.53 21.39
CA ALA A 416 1.48 13.62 22.78
C ALA A 416 1.50 12.23 23.45
N PRO A 417 2.33 12.03 24.51
CA PRO A 417 2.28 10.81 25.30
C PRO A 417 0.86 10.50 25.79
N ASN A 418 0.49 9.23 25.80
CA ASN A 418 -0.84 8.76 26.16
C ASN A 418 -1.97 9.34 25.29
N CYS A 419 -1.69 9.53 24.00
CA CYS A 419 -2.66 9.95 22.99
C CYS A 419 -2.56 9.07 21.72
N GLY A 420 -2.24 7.78 21.89
CA GLY A 420 -2.06 6.84 20.75
C GLY A 420 -3.32 6.60 19.94
N THR A 421 -4.50 6.82 20.55
CA THR A 421 -5.80 6.78 19.84
C THR A 421 -6.14 8.08 19.11
N SER A 422 -5.21 9.06 19.06
CA SER A 422 -5.42 10.35 18.37
C SER A 422 -5.75 10.18 16.90
N GLU A 423 -6.61 11.07 16.38
CA GLU A 423 -6.91 11.20 14.96
C GLU A 423 -5.91 12.12 14.21
N ALA A 424 -4.75 12.40 14.80
CA ALA A 424 -3.67 13.15 14.15
C ALA A 424 -3.27 12.56 12.78
N PRO A 425 -3.22 11.22 12.56
CA PRO A 425 -2.95 10.65 11.25
C PRO A 425 -3.99 11.03 10.20
N MET A 426 -5.28 11.05 10.56
CA MET A 426 -6.37 11.43 9.68
C MET A 426 -6.28 12.91 9.31
N ARG A 427 -6.03 13.78 10.30
CA ARG A 427 -5.78 15.21 10.07
C ARG A 427 -4.60 15.44 9.14
N ASN A 428 -3.50 14.69 9.31
CA ASN A 428 -2.32 14.77 8.44
C ASN A 428 -2.63 14.33 7.00
N GLN A 429 -3.40 13.25 6.81
CA GLN A 429 -3.85 12.78 5.50
C GLN A 429 -4.72 13.83 4.80
N MET A 430 -5.67 14.44 5.51
CA MET A 430 -6.56 15.46 4.94
C MET A 430 -5.83 16.78 4.65
N LYS A 431 -4.84 17.14 5.45
CA LYS A 431 -3.93 18.27 5.15
C LYS A 431 -3.17 18.02 3.85
N ALA A 432 -2.61 16.83 3.66
CA ALA A 432 -1.91 16.46 2.42
C ALA A 432 -2.89 16.41 1.24
N TRP A 433 -4.08 15.83 1.43
CA TRP A 433 -5.14 15.83 0.43
C TRP A 433 -5.45 17.26 -0.07
N ALA A 434 -5.67 18.20 0.85
CA ALA A 434 -5.96 19.58 0.50
C ALA A 434 -4.81 20.24 -0.30
N GLN A 435 -3.56 19.95 0.06
CA GLN A 435 -2.37 20.45 -0.65
C GLN A 435 -2.32 19.91 -2.09
N TYR A 436 -2.51 18.60 -2.28
CA TYR A 436 -2.53 17.97 -3.60
C TYR A 436 -3.70 18.48 -4.46
N MET A 437 -4.86 18.64 -3.85
CA MET A 437 -6.06 19.09 -4.56
C MET A 437 -6.02 20.56 -4.97
N GLN A 438 -5.19 21.38 -4.33
CA GLN A 438 -4.95 22.79 -4.70
C GLN A 438 -3.85 22.93 -5.77
N ALA A 439 -2.88 22.01 -5.80
CA ALA A 439 -1.82 22.03 -6.81
C ALA A 439 -2.45 21.71 -8.19
N ALA A 440 -2.58 22.75 -9.02
CA ALA A 440 -3.20 22.65 -10.35
C ALA A 440 -2.25 22.06 -11.39
#